data_0a0f14106e7afcb7b1ee568fdf0783dc
#
_entry.id   0a0f14106e7afcb7b1ee568fdf0783dc
#
_cell.length_a   1.000
_cell.length_b   1.000
_cell.length_c   1.000
_cell.angle_alpha   90.00
_cell.angle_beta   90.00
_cell.angle_gamma   90.00
#
_symmetry.space_group_name_H-M   'P 1'
#
loop_
_entity.id
_entity.type
_entity.pdbx_description
1 polymer ?
#
loop_
_entity_poly.entity_id
_entity_poly.type
_entity_poly.pdbx_seq_one_letter_code
_entity_poly.pdbx_strand_id
1 'polypeptide(L)'
;MGLHVIAFIAVNIDLPHHKTGFLESIKILEEVQECHHIAGDEDYLLKIRCRDNKHLDYVVNDALKGIPGVIRTHTTIVLSTAKETIRIPLELEEANNPQSSGSHNFGES
;
A
#
# COMPACT_ATOMS: atom_id res chain seq x y z
N MET A 1 -13.40 -5.51 18.56
CA MET A 1 -12.83 -5.06 18.43
C MET A 1 -11.83 -5.39 18.01
N GLY A 2 -11.46 -5.33 17.62
CA GLY A 2 -10.75 -5.92 17.17
C GLY A 2 -9.43 -5.78 16.74
N LEU A 3 -8.77 -6.83 16.77
CA LEU A 3 -7.46 -6.88 16.22
C LEU A 3 -7.58 -6.92 14.73
N HIS A 4 -6.62 -6.34 14.07
CA HIS A 4 -6.55 -6.35 12.63
C HIS A 4 -5.20 -6.88 12.20
N VAL A 5 -5.15 -7.45 11.02
CA VAL A 5 -3.91 -7.88 10.42
C VAL A 5 -3.58 -6.89 9.33
N ILE A 6 -2.37 -6.33 9.39
CA ILE A 6 -1.87 -5.41 8.38
C ILE A 6 -0.79 -6.13 7.60
N ALA A 7 -0.86 -6.07 6.30
CA ALA A 7 0.13 -6.70 5.45
C ALA A 7 0.50 -5.80 4.29
N PHE A 8 1.73 -5.93 3.83
CA PHE A 8 2.17 -5.29 2.61
C PHE A 8 2.34 -6.37 1.57
N ILE A 9 1.76 -6.18 0.41
CA ILE A 9 1.80 -7.19 -0.64
C ILE A 9 2.41 -6.59 -1.89
N ALA A 10 3.54 -7.15 -2.31
CA ALA A 10 4.18 -6.75 -3.56
C ALA A 10 3.56 -7.59 -4.66
N VAL A 11 3.17 -6.96 -5.74
CA VAL A 11 2.46 -7.60 -6.83
C VAL A 11 3.18 -7.36 -8.15
N ASN A 12 3.37 -8.42 -8.93
CA ASN A 12 3.90 -8.30 -10.28
C ASN A 12 2.79 -8.52 -11.29
N ILE A 13 2.76 -7.66 -12.30
CA ILE A 13 1.80 -7.75 -13.40
C ILE A 13 2.56 -8.18 -14.65
N ASP A 14 1.99 -9.09 -15.41
CA ASP A 14 2.68 -9.70 -16.54
C ASP A 14 2.87 -8.75 -17.73
N LEU A 15 1.83 -8.02 -18.10
CA LEU A 15 1.86 -7.16 -19.28
C LEU A 15 1.35 -5.79 -18.97
N PRO A 16 1.92 -4.76 -19.61
CA PRO A 16 1.49 -3.38 -19.32
C PRO A 16 -0.01 -3.15 -19.49
N HIS A 17 -0.65 -3.79 -20.46
CA HIS A 17 -2.06 -3.54 -20.69
C HIS A 17 -2.95 -4.11 -19.58
N HIS A 18 -2.43 -5.00 -18.73
CA HIS A 18 -3.21 -5.50 -17.61
C HIS A 18 -3.20 -4.53 -16.41
N LYS A 19 -2.33 -3.52 -16.45
CA LYS A 19 -2.20 -2.62 -15.30
C LYS A 19 -3.46 -1.81 -15.05
N THR A 20 -4.12 -1.36 -16.10
CA THR A 20 -5.35 -0.59 -15.93
C THR A 20 -6.43 -1.43 -15.27
N GLY A 21 -6.61 -2.66 -15.72
CA GLY A 21 -7.60 -3.56 -15.13
C GLY A 21 -7.26 -3.90 -13.69
N PHE A 22 -5.98 -4.08 -13.40
CA PHE A 22 -5.54 -4.33 -12.04
C PHE A 22 -5.90 -3.16 -11.13
N LEU A 23 -5.58 -1.93 -11.55
CA LEU A 23 -5.86 -0.76 -10.73
C LEU A 23 -7.35 -0.57 -10.51
N GLU A 24 -8.17 -0.85 -11.54
CA GLU A 24 -9.60 -0.75 -11.38
C GLU A 24 -10.12 -1.78 -10.36
N SER A 25 -9.58 -3.00 -10.41
CA SER A 25 -9.96 -4.03 -9.46
C SER A 25 -9.56 -3.67 -8.04
N ILE A 26 -8.37 -3.08 -7.89
CA ILE A 26 -7.87 -2.70 -6.58
C ILE A 26 -8.75 -1.63 -5.95
N LYS A 27 -9.28 -0.72 -6.74
CA LYS A 27 -10.09 0.36 -6.20
C LYS A 27 -11.35 -0.12 -5.51
N ILE A 28 -11.88 -1.25 -5.90
CA ILE A 28 -13.11 -1.75 -5.30
C ILE A 28 -12.87 -2.73 -4.16
N LEU A 29 -11.63 -3.07 -3.86
CA LEU A 29 -11.33 -3.96 -2.74
C LEU A 29 -11.18 -3.13 -1.48
N GLU A 30 -12.13 -3.29 -0.56
CA GLU A 30 -12.12 -2.48 0.66
C GLU A 30 -10.90 -2.74 1.53
N GLU A 31 -10.35 -3.92 1.45
CA GLU A 31 -9.19 -4.28 2.27
C GLU A 31 -7.94 -3.52 1.87
N VAL A 32 -7.88 -3.02 0.64
CA VAL A 32 -6.69 -2.32 0.16
C VAL A 32 -6.76 -0.88 0.60
N GLN A 33 -5.85 -0.48 1.47
CA GLN A 33 -5.79 0.88 1.97
C GLN A 33 -4.91 1.78 1.12
N GLU A 34 -3.88 1.22 0.55
CA GLU A 34 -2.93 1.99 -0.27
C GLU A 34 -2.43 1.13 -1.40
N CYS A 35 -2.13 1.76 -2.52
CA CYS A 35 -1.57 1.08 -3.67
C CYS A 35 -0.51 2.00 -4.26
N HIS A 36 0.73 1.52 -4.30
CA HIS A 36 1.84 2.32 -4.78
C HIS A 36 2.51 1.63 -5.96
N HIS A 37 2.84 2.40 -6.97
CA HIS A 37 3.64 1.90 -8.08
C HIS A 37 5.09 2.05 -7.64
N ILE A 38 5.85 1.00 -7.67
CA ILE A 38 7.21 1.02 -7.14
C ILE A 38 8.22 0.66 -8.21
N ALA A 39 9.45 1.04 -7.97
CA ALA A 39 10.55 0.70 -8.86
C ALA A 39 11.14 -0.62 -8.40
N GLY A 40 11.80 -1.32 -9.30
CA GLY A 40 12.45 -2.58 -8.97
C GLY A 40 11.76 -3.73 -9.66
N ASP A 41 11.81 -4.89 -9.03
CA ASP A 41 11.29 -6.11 -9.62
C ASP A 41 9.77 -6.24 -9.51
N GLU A 42 9.16 -5.58 -8.54
CA GLU A 42 7.72 -5.62 -8.40
C GLU A 42 7.10 -4.40 -9.04
N ASP A 43 5.84 -4.50 -9.39
CA ASP A 43 5.15 -3.39 -10.03
C ASP A 43 4.40 -2.54 -9.02
N TYR A 44 3.75 -3.16 -8.05
CA TYR A 44 2.93 -2.43 -7.08
C TYR A 44 3.14 -2.95 -5.67
N LEU A 45 3.00 -2.05 -4.72
CA LEU A 45 3.02 -2.42 -3.31
C LEU A 45 1.70 -1.98 -2.71
N LEU A 46 0.99 -2.93 -2.13
CA LEU A 46 -0.32 -2.68 -1.53
C LEU A 46 -0.22 -2.75 -0.02
N LYS A 47 -0.95 -1.87 0.65
CA LYS A 47 -1.13 -1.99 2.09
C LYS A 47 -2.53 -2.51 2.31
N ILE A 48 -2.64 -3.64 2.99
CA ILE A 48 -3.91 -4.33 3.17
C ILE A 48 -4.24 -4.47 4.64
N ARG A 49 -5.51 -4.31 4.97
CA ARG A 49 -5.97 -4.46 6.33
C ARG A 49 -7.09 -5.49 6.34
N CYS A 50 -6.92 -6.52 7.14
CA CYS A 50 -7.88 -7.62 7.22
C CYS A 50 -8.27 -7.90 8.65
N ARG A 51 -9.38 -8.61 8.84
CA ARG A 51 -9.86 -8.93 10.18
C ARG A 51 -8.95 -9.94 10.87
N ASP A 52 -8.45 -10.91 10.12
CA ASP A 52 -7.63 -11.98 10.66
C ASP A 52 -6.83 -12.62 9.54
N ASN A 53 -6.06 -13.62 9.87
CA ASN A 53 -5.21 -14.28 8.89
C ASN A 53 -5.99 -15.02 7.83
N LYS A 54 -7.14 -15.57 8.19
CA LYS A 54 -7.95 -16.28 7.23
C LYS A 54 -8.50 -15.31 6.19
N HIS A 55 -8.90 -14.11 6.62
CA HIS A 55 -9.36 -13.08 5.72
C HIS A 55 -8.22 -12.64 4.80
N LEU A 56 -7.02 -12.49 5.35
CA LEU A 56 -5.86 -12.13 4.55
C LEU A 56 -5.60 -13.18 3.48
N ASP A 57 -5.69 -14.47 3.85
CA ASP A 57 -5.46 -15.54 2.91
C ASP A 57 -6.45 -15.48 1.76
N TYR A 58 -7.71 -15.19 2.05
CA TYR A 58 -8.72 -15.03 1.00
C TYR A 58 -8.37 -13.86 0.08
N VAL A 59 -7.99 -12.72 0.67
CA VAL A 59 -7.68 -11.54 -0.14
C VAL A 59 -6.51 -11.83 -1.08
N VAL A 60 -5.46 -12.47 -0.57
CA VAL A 60 -4.30 -12.76 -1.40
C VAL A 60 -4.60 -13.82 -2.45
N ASN A 61 -5.16 -14.93 -2.03
CA ASN A 61 -5.25 -16.10 -2.92
C ASN A 61 -6.48 -16.08 -3.83
N ASP A 62 -7.54 -15.46 -3.39
CA ASP A 62 -8.75 -15.42 -4.22
C ASP A 62 -8.95 -14.07 -4.88
N ALA A 63 -8.88 -12.99 -4.12
CA ALA A 63 -9.16 -11.69 -4.69
C ALA A 63 -8.02 -11.17 -5.55
N LEU A 64 -6.80 -11.14 -5.02
CA LEU A 64 -5.69 -10.57 -5.77
C LEU A 64 -5.20 -11.48 -6.89
N LYS A 65 -4.99 -12.74 -6.59
CA LYS A 65 -4.49 -13.65 -7.61
C LYS A 65 -5.52 -13.95 -8.67
N GLY A 66 -6.78 -13.64 -8.41
CA GLY A 66 -7.81 -13.80 -9.41
C GLY A 66 -7.86 -12.67 -10.42
N ILE A 67 -7.15 -11.58 -10.20
CA ILE A 67 -7.14 -10.46 -11.13
C ILE A 67 -6.28 -10.82 -12.33
N PRO A 68 -6.79 -10.64 -13.55
CA PRO A 68 -6.02 -10.96 -14.74
C PRO A 68 -4.71 -10.18 -14.76
N GLY A 69 -3.64 -10.87 -15.07
CA GLY A 69 -2.32 -10.25 -15.17
C GLY A 69 -1.47 -10.36 -13.92
N VAL A 70 -2.05 -10.71 -12.79
CA VAL A 70 -1.26 -10.87 -11.57
C VAL A 70 -0.53 -12.21 -11.67
N ILE A 71 0.80 -12.18 -11.72
CA ILE A 71 1.59 -13.39 -11.86
C ILE A 71 2.32 -13.77 -10.59
N ARG A 72 2.55 -12.82 -9.70
CA ARG A 72 3.28 -13.11 -8.47
C ARG A 72 2.88 -12.15 -7.38
N THR A 73 2.74 -12.65 -6.17
CA THR A 73 2.51 -11.82 -5.01
C THR A 73 3.48 -12.23 -3.92
N HIS A 74 3.91 -11.25 -3.13
CA HIS A 74 4.78 -11.51 -1.99
C HIS A 74 4.18 -10.77 -0.80
N THR A 75 3.78 -11.51 0.22
CA THR A 75 3.08 -10.95 1.37
C THR A 75 4.00 -10.82 2.56
N THR A 76 4.02 -9.65 3.17
CA THR A 76 4.78 -9.40 4.39
C THR A 76 3.80 -8.92 5.45
N ILE A 77 3.63 -9.68 6.50
CA ILE A 77 2.69 -9.36 7.57
C ILE A 77 3.40 -8.49 8.60
N VAL A 78 2.73 -7.42 9.02
CA VAL A 78 3.29 -6.52 10.02
C VAL A 78 3.09 -7.16 11.38
N LEU A 79 4.20 -7.42 12.09
CA LEU A 79 4.14 -8.03 13.40
C LEU A 79 3.99 -7.00 14.50
N SER A 80 4.65 -5.86 14.36
CA SER A 80 4.53 -4.80 15.33
C SER A 80 4.97 -3.50 14.68
N THR A 81 4.48 -2.39 15.22
CA THR A 81 4.84 -1.08 14.70
C THR A 81 5.57 -0.32 15.79
N ALA A 82 6.84 0.02 15.53
CA ALA A 82 7.65 0.74 16.50
C ALA A 82 7.31 2.22 16.56
N LYS A 83 6.87 2.77 15.44
CA LYS A 83 6.52 4.19 15.40
C LYS A 83 5.48 4.41 14.34
N GLU A 84 4.41 5.08 14.70
CA GLU A 84 3.39 5.42 13.75
C GLU A 84 3.04 6.88 13.96
N THR A 85 3.23 7.70 12.95
CA THR A 85 3.01 9.13 13.07
C THR A 85 1.69 9.53 12.48
N ILE A 86 0.90 10.23 13.30
CA ILE A 86 -0.33 10.78 12.81
C ILE A 86 0.01 12.16 12.34
N ARG A 87 -0.34 12.48 11.08
CA ARG A 87 0.03 13.70 10.54
C ARG A 87 -0.69 14.80 11.20
N ILE A 88 0.00 15.69 11.75
CA ILE A 88 -0.56 16.85 12.40
C ILE A 88 -0.50 17.99 11.43
N PRO A 89 -1.51 18.74 11.33
CA PRO A 89 -1.49 19.86 10.43
C PRO A 89 -0.35 20.77 10.75
N LEU A 90 0.29 21.03 9.74
CA LEU A 90 1.33 21.62 9.98
C LEU A 90 1.52 22.91 10.16
N GLU A 91 0.62 23.55 9.98
CA GLU A 91 0.75 24.85 10.28
C GLU A 91 1.32 24.90 11.60
N LEU A 92 1.27 23.84 12.23
CA LEU A 92 1.85 23.83 13.44
C LEU A 92 3.22 24.03 13.30
N GLU A 93 3.72 23.55 12.32
CA GLU A 93 5.02 23.69 12.18
C GLU A 93 5.28 24.61 11.21
N GLU A 94 4.73 24.97 10.54
CA GLU A 94 5.08 25.72 9.64
C GLU A 94 5.19 26.82 9.91
N ALA A 95 4.78 26.85 10.45
CA ALA A 95 4.89 27.84 10.70
C ALA A 95 6.10 27.93 10.71
N ASN A 96 6.21 27.65 10.61
CA ASN A 96 6.90 27.31 10.22
C ASN A 96 7.43 27.19 9.20
N ASN A 97 7.30 27.28 9.00
CA ASN A 97 7.76 26.94 7.98
C ASN A 97 8.05 27.30 7.01
N PRO A 98 8.29 27.86 7.06
CA PRO A 98 8.47 27.82 6.03
C PRO A 98 9.02 27.59 5.17
N GLN A 99 9.21 27.41 5.24
CA GLN A 99 9.68 26.87 4.51
C GLN A 99 9.83 26.15 4.07
N SER A 100 9.76 26.27 4.63
CA SER A 100 9.92 25.36 4.23
C SER A 100 9.85 24.98 3.35
N SER A 101 9.66 25.44 3.47
CA SER A 101 9.69 24.81 2.57
C SER A 101 10.22 24.61 1.67
N GLY A 102 10.27 24.83 1.75
CA GLY A 102 10.82 24.16 1.13
C GLY A 102 11.24 23.73 0.55
N SER A 103 11.34 23.80 0.76
CA SER A 103 11.86 23.13 0.33
C SER A 103 12.30 22.40 -0.15
N HIS A 104 12.38 22.33 0.30
CA HIS A 104 12.97 21.42 -0.04
C HIS A 104 13.22 20.67 -0.66
N ASN A 105 13.21 20.76 -0.48
CA ASN A 105 13.61 19.84 -0.95
C ASN A 105 13.89 19.15 -1.48
N PHE A 106 13.94 19.07 -1.13
CA PHE A 106 14.35 18.06 -1.46
C PHE A 106 14.51 17.26 -1.70
N GLY A 107 14.54 17.30 -1.52
CA GLY A 107 14.81 16.33 -1.60
C GLY A 107 14.81 15.82 -1.22
N GLU A 108 14.60 15.91 -0.61
CA GLU A 108 14.69 15.30 -0.38
C GLU A 108 14.39 14.58 -0.29
N SER A 109 14.28 14.50 0.05
CA SER A 109 14.13 13.59 0.02
C SER A 109 14.14 13.05 -0.09
#